data_e2f1a41a1734615fffccf5c798f8027b
#
_entry.id   e2f1a41a1734615fffccf5c798f8027b
#
_cell.length_a   1.000
_cell.length_b   1.000
_cell.length_c   1.000
_cell.angle_alpha   90.00
_cell.angle_beta   90.00
_cell.angle_gamma   90.00
#
_symmetry.space_group_name_H-M   'P 1'
#
loop_
_entity.id
_entity.type
_entity.pdbx_description
1 polymer ?
#
loop_
_entity_poly.entity_id
_entity_poly.type
_entity_poly.pdbx_seq_one_letter_code
_entity_poly.pdbx_strand_id
1 'polypeptide(L)'
;MGDSHVGLQARLMSQAMRKLAGIINKSKTVAIFINQIREKVGVLFGSPETTSGGRALKFYATIRLDVRRVDQIKQGSDAIGNLTRVKVVKNKVAPPFKTAEVDLIYGKGISHEGEVLDLATNLDIVEKSGAWFSYNGDRLGQGRENVKELLKQNPELTSDCLLYTSPSPRDR
;
A
#
# COMPACT_ATOMS: atom_id res chain seq x y z
N MET A 1 1.67 -4.31 -39.72
CA MET A 1 1.88 -5.66 -39.15
C MET A 1 2.03 -5.68 -37.62
N GLY A 2 1.44 -4.71 -36.85
CA GLY A 2 1.59 -4.59 -35.39
C GLY A 2 0.40 -5.03 -34.53
N ASP A 3 -0.76 -5.29 -35.10
CA ASP A 3 -2.02 -5.45 -34.33
C ASP A 3 -2.29 -6.86 -33.79
N SER A 4 -1.60 -7.89 -34.24
CA SER A 4 -1.88 -9.27 -33.82
C SER A 4 -1.39 -9.63 -32.42
N HIS A 5 -0.34 -8.98 -31.91
CA HIS A 5 0.27 -9.33 -30.62
C HIS A 5 -0.52 -8.81 -29.40
N VAL A 6 -1.14 -7.63 -29.50
CA VAL A 6 -1.92 -7.05 -28.37
C VAL A 6 -3.17 -7.88 -28.06
N GLY A 7 -3.86 -8.33 -29.11
CA GLY A 7 -5.03 -9.22 -28.97
C GLY A 7 -4.68 -10.60 -28.43
N LEU A 8 -3.50 -11.12 -28.75
CA LEU A 8 -3.03 -12.43 -28.28
C LEU A 8 -2.82 -12.46 -26.77
N GLN A 9 -2.14 -11.48 -26.21
CA GLN A 9 -1.94 -11.39 -24.74
C GLN A 9 -3.26 -11.34 -23.97
N ALA A 10 -4.24 -10.58 -24.45
CA ALA A 10 -5.55 -10.51 -23.84
C ALA A 10 -6.32 -11.84 -23.87
N ARG A 11 -6.22 -12.58 -24.98
CA ARG A 11 -6.80 -13.93 -25.13
C ARG A 11 -6.14 -14.94 -24.18
N LEU A 12 -4.81 -14.97 -24.14
CA LEU A 12 -4.05 -15.84 -23.24
C LEU A 12 -4.37 -15.55 -21.77
N MET A 13 -4.42 -14.28 -21.38
CA MET A 13 -4.81 -13.90 -20.03
C MET A 13 -6.23 -14.35 -19.69
N SER A 14 -7.17 -14.19 -20.61
CA SER A 14 -8.56 -14.64 -20.40
C SER A 14 -8.68 -16.15 -20.24
N GLN A 15 -7.90 -16.91 -21.02
CA GLN A 15 -7.85 -18.37 -20.91
C GLN A 15 -7.20 -18.80 -19.58
N ALA A 16 -6.09 -18.17 -19.21
CA ALA A 16 -5.40 -18.43 -17.95
C ALA A 16 -6.31 -18.18 -16.74
N MET A 17 -7.01 -17.04 -16.70
CA MET A 17 -7.93 -16.72 -15.61
C MET A 17 -9.07 -17.72 -15.46
N ARG A 18 -9.64 -18.21 -16.56
CA ARG A 18 -10.69 -19.24 -16.51
C ARG A 18 -10.19 -20.55 -15.90
N LYS A 19 -8.98 -20.97 -16.24
CA LYS A 19 -8.38 -22.20 -15.70
C LYS A 19 -7.96 -22.03 -14.25
N LEU A 20 -7.30 -20.93 -13.92
CA LEU A 20 -6.77 -20.65 -12.58
C LEU A 20 -7.88 -20.42 -11.55
N ALA A 21 -8.97 -19.75 -11.90
CA ALA A 21 -10.03 -19.43 -10.94
C ALA A 21 -10.59 -20.69 -10.25
N GLY A 22 -10.83 -21.76 -10.99
CA GLY A 22 -11.29 -23.03 -10.43
C GLY A 22 -10.27 -23.70 -9.52
N ILE A 23 -8.99 -23.67 -9.90
CA ILE A 23 -7.89 -24.28 -9.13
C ILE A 23 -7.62 -23.50 -7.85
N ILE A 24 -7.54 -22.17 -7.94
CA ILE A 24 -7.32 -21.27 -6.81
C ILE A 24 -8.42 -21.44 -5.75
N ASN A 25 -9.68 -21.51 -6.21
CA ASN A 25 -10.80 -21.69 -5.29
C ASN A 25 -10.76 -23.04 -4.56
N LYS A 26 -10.45 -24.13 -5.27
CA LYS A 26 -10.34 -25.47 -4.69
C LYS A 26 -9.15 -25.61 -3.72
N SER A 27 -8.02 -25.02 -4.06
CA SER A 27 -6.80 -25.09 -3.25
C SER A 27 -6.76 -24.07 -2.09
N LYS A 28 -7.76 -23.18 -1.97
CA LYS A 28 -7.80 -22.08 -1.00
C LYS A 28 -6.53 -21.23 -1.03
N THR A 29 -5.96 -21.04 -2.22
CA THR A 29 -4.71 -20.30 -2.44
C THR A 29 -5.01 -18.83 -2.71
N VAL A 30 -4.15 -17.95 -2.22
CA VAL A 30 -4.14 -16.53 -2.60
C VAL A 30 -3.20 -16.35 -3.80
N ALA A 31 -3.72 -15.82 -4.90
CA ALA A 31 -2.93 -15.50 -6.09
C ALA A 31 -2.77 -13.99 -6.21
N ILE A 32 -1.53 -13.53 -6.25
CA ILE A 32 -1.18 -12.11 -6.41
C ILE A 32 -0.62 -11.89 -7.80
N PHE A 33 -1.26 -11.00 -8.57
CA PHE A 33 -0.83 -10.60 -9.90
C PHE A 33 -0.20 -9.21 -9.85
N ILE A 34 1.08 -9.13 -10.14
CA ILE A 34 1.80 -7.86 -10.27
C ILE A 34 1.74 -7.42 -11.72
N ASN A 35 1.23 -6.21 -11.96
CA ASN A 35 1.09 -5.66 -13.30
C ASN A 35 1.58 -4.23 -13.35
N GLN A 36 2.20 -3.85 -14.46
CA GLN A 36 2.63 -2.49 -14.71
C GLN A 36 1.53 -1.67 -15.36
N ILE A 37 1.49 -0.37 -15.03
CA ILE A 37 0.65 0.61 -15.71
C ILE A 37 1.31 0.96 -17.05
N ARG A 38 0.49 1.07 -18.08
CA ARG A 38 0.85 1.53 -19.42
C ARG A 38 -0.07 2.68 -19.81
N GLU A 39 0.39 3.58 -20.62
CA GLU A 39 -0.42 4.64 -21.19
C GLU A 39 -0.88 4.27 -22.60
N LYS A 40 -2.14 4.56 -22.88
CA LYS A 40 -2.69 4.47 -24.22
C LYS A 40 -2.49 5.81 -24.92
N VAL A 41 -1.83 5.77 -26.07
CA VAL A 41 -1.69 6.93 -26.94
C VAL A 41 -3.05 7.28 -27.57
N GLY A 42 -3.37 8.58 -27.65
CA GLY A 42 -4.57 9.06 -28.35
C GLY A 42 -5.87 9.06 -27.53
N VAL A 43 -5.83 8.89 -26.23
CA VAL A 43 -7.00 9.03 -25.35
C VAL A 43 -7.24 10.50 -25.04
N LEU A 44 -8.27 11.10 -25.67
CA LEU A 44 -8.66 12.51 -25.46
C LEU A 44 -9.51 12.71 -24.20
N PHE A 45 -10.24 11.69 -23.74
CA PHE A 45 -11.13 11.76 -22.57
C PHE A 45 -10.94 10.55 -21.66
N GLY A 46 -10.99 10.78 -20.35
CA GLY A 46 -10.79 9.75 -19.33
C GLY A 46 -9.32 9.46 -19.01
N SER A 47 -9.05 8.41 -18.20
CA SER A 47 -7.69 8.04 -17.84
C SER A 47 -7.02 7.29 -18.99
N PRO A 48 -5.86 7.74 -19.48
CA PRO A 48 -5.07 7.02 -20.48
C PRO A 48 -4.45 5.74 -19.93
N GLU A 49 -4.42 5.59 -18.61
CA GLU A 49 -3.76 4.48 -17.94
C GLU A 49 -4.49 3.15 -18.18
N THR A 50 -3.72 2.13 -18.52
CA THR A 50 -4.19 0.77 -18.73
C THR A 50 -3.18 -0.23 -18.18
N THR A 51 -3.61 -1.47 -18.03
CA THR A 51 -2.75 -2.59 -17.64
C THR A 51 -2.53 -3.51 -18.81
N SER A 52 -1.37 -4.18 -18.89
CA SER A 52 -1.11 -5.23 -19.89
C SER A 52 -2.04 -6.45 -19.68
N GLY A 53 -2.24 -7.26 -20.72
CA GLY A 53 -3.06 -8.47 -20.64
C GLY A 53 -4.57 -8.27 -20.73
N GLY A 54 -5.04 -7.10 -21.19
CA GLY A 54 -6.44 -6.82 -21.44
C GLY A 54 -7.28 -6.61 -20.16
N ARG A 55 -8.58 -6.90 -20.25
CA ARG A 55 -9.55 -6.62 -19.17
C ARG A 55 -9.78 -7.78 -18.21
N ALA A 56 -9.30 -8.99 -18.50
CA ALA A 56 -9.64 -10.20 -17.74
C ALA A 56 -9.34 -10.07 -16.24
N LEU A 57 -8.13 -9.65 -15.87
CA LEU A 57 -7.74 -9.45 -14.46
C LEU A 57 -8.65 -8.47 -13.72
N LYS A 58 -9.15 -7.42 -14.39
CA LYS A 58 -10.05 -6.43 -13.77
C LYS A 58 -11.37 -7.09 -13.32
N PHE A 59 -11.86 -8.07 -14.05
CA PHE A 59 -13.09 -8.79 -13.72
C PHE A 59 -12.86 -9.88 -12.67
N TYR A 60 -11.82 -10.72 -12.87
CA TYR A 60 -11.52 -11.84 -11.98
C TYR A 60 -11.03 -11.42 -10.60
N ALA A 61 -10.23 -10.34 -10.50
CA ALA A 61 -9.67 -9.90 -9.24
C ALA A 61 -10.74 -9.57 -8.18
N THR A 62 -10.57 -10.11 -6.99
CA THR A 62 -11.37 -9.81 -5.80
C THR A 62 -10.97 -8.45 -5.23
N ILE A 63 -9.66 -8.21 -5.13
CA ILE A 63 -9.08 -6.95 -4.67
C ILE A 63 -8.16 -6.41 -5.76
N ARG A 64 -8.15 -5.09 -5.95
CA ARG A 64 -7.20 -4.40 -6.83
C ARG A 64 -6.62 -3.23 -6.07
N LEU A 65 -5.31 -3.18 -6.05
CA LEU A 65 -4.53 -2.11 -5.44
C LEU A 65 -3.82 -1.32 -6.54
N ASP A 66 -3.85 0.00 -6.43
CA ASP A 66 -3.01 0.92 -7.18
C ASP A 66 -1.87 1.36 -6.25
N VAL A 67 -0.64 1.01 -6.60
CA VAL A 67 0.56 1.26 -5.79
C VAL A 67 1.42 2.27 -6.52
N ARG A 68 1.67 3.43 -5.89
CA ARG A 68 2.44 4.52 -6.49
C ARG A 68 3.45 5.10 -5.52
N ARG A 69 4.65 5.37 -6.03
CA ARG A 69 5.60 6.20 -5.31
C ARG A 69 5.08 7.65 -5.28
N VAL A 70 5.05 8.23 -4.09
CA VAL A 70 4.65 9.63 -3.85
C VAL A 70 5.89 10.51 -3.76
N ASP A 71 6.85 10.09 -2.91
CA ASP A 71 8.07 10.84 -2.64
C ASP A 71 9.23 9.89 -2.32
N GLN A 72 10.42 10.45 -2.22
CA GLN A 72 11.64 9.76 -1.86
C GLN A 72 12.03 10.08 -0.42
N ILE A 73 12.26 9.03 0.38
CA ILE A 73 12.77 9.16 1.73
C ILE A 73 14.28 9.23 1.67
N LYS A 74 14.85 10.30 2.24
CA LYS A 74 16.29 10.55 2.26
C LYS A 74 16.81 10.62 3.69
N GLN A 75 18.04 10.15 3.87
CA GLN A 75 18.83 10.35 5.08
C GLN A 75 20.11 11.08 4.69
N GLY A 76 20.18 12.37 5.00
CA GLY A 76 21.20 13.24 4.44
C GLY A 76 21.05 13.37 2.91
N SER A 77 22.07 13.02 2.17
CA SER A 77 22.08 12.99 0.69
C SER A 77 21.51 11.70 0.11
N ASP A 78 21.46 10.64 0.88
CA ASP A 78 21.19 9.29 0.39
C ASP A 78 19.71 8.95 0.40
N ALA A 79 19.25 8.36 -0.69
CA ALA A 79 17.90 7.83 -0.80
C ALA A 79 17.81 6.47 -0.11
N ILE A 80 17.08 6.40 1.00
CA ILE A 80 16.93 5.18 1.80
C ILE A 80 15.61 4.45 1.56
N GLY A 81 14.66 5.09 0.90
CA GLY A 81 13.34 4.51 0.68
C GLY A 81 12.43 5.40 -0.15
N ASN A 82 11.16 5.00 -0.23
CA ASN A 82 10.10 5.77 -0.88
C ASN A 82 8.86 5.82 0.01
N LEU A 83 8.24 6.99 0.08
CA LEU A 83 6.85 7.11 0.52
C LEU A 83 5.96 6.55 -0.59
N THR A 84 5.20 5.52 -0.28
CA THR A 84 4.39 4.78 -1.24
C THR A 84 2.92 4.87 -0.88
N ARG A 85 2.10 5.30 -1.83
CA ARG A 85 0.64 5.33 -1.70
C ARG A 85 0.05 4.05 -2.24
N VAL A 86 -0.79 3.40 -1.45
CA VAL A 86 -1.57 2.21 -1.81
C VAL A 86 -3.05 2.58 -1.77
N LYS A 87 -3.71 2.58 -2.92
CA LYS A 87 -5.15 2.85 -3.04
C LYS A 87 -5.91 1.59 -3.42
N VAL A 88 -6.94 1.27 -2.65
CA VAL A 88 -7.84 0.16 -2.95
C VAL A 88 -8.84 0.60 -4.02
N VAL A 89 -8.60 0.24 -5.28
CA VAL A 89 -9.46 0.64 -6.42
C VAL A 89 -10.61 -0.31 -6.69
N LYS A 90 -10.56 -1.53 -6.12
CA LYS A 90 -11.64 -2.51 -6.13
C LYS A 90 -11.52 -3.41 -4.92
N ASN A 91 -12.62 -3.68 -4.26
CA ASN A 91 -12.71 -4.66 -3.18
C ASN A 91 -14.11 -5.30 -3.20
N LYS A 92 -14.17 -6.63 -3.22
CA LYS A 92 -15.42 -7.41 -3.18
C LYS A 92 -15.78 -7.91 -1.78
N VAL A 93 -14.87 -7.79 -0.82
CA VAL A 93 -15.02 -8.35 0.54
C VAL A 93 -15.09 -7.28 1.63
N ALA A 94 -14.82 -6.01 1.29
CA ALA A 94 -14.91 -4.86 2.20
C ALA A 94 -15.11 -3.56 1.38
N PRO A 95 -15.47 -2.42 2.01
CA PRO A 95 -15.58 -1.14 1.33
C PRO A 95 -14.30 -0.76 0.58
N PRO A 96 -14.39 -0.42 -0.71
CA PRO A 96 -13.24 0.01 -1.51
C PRO A 96 -12.89 1.49 -1.26
N PHE A 97 -11.91 2.00 -2.02
CA PHE A 97 -11.46 3.40 -2.12
C PHE A 97 -10.70 3.94 -0.91
N LYS A 98 -10.38 3.09 0.05
CA LYS A 98 -9.43 3.45 1.11
C LYS A 98 -8.03 3.64 0.53
N THR A 99 -7.28 4.56 1.13
CA THR A 99 -5.89 4.86 0.76
C THR A 99 -5.03 4.80 2.01
N ALA A 100 -3.87 4.19 1.90
CA ALA A 100 -2.81 4.22 2.90
C ALA A 100 -1.52 4.73 2.26
N GLU A 101 -0.71 5.44 3.04
CA GLU A 101 0.65 5.81 2.66
C GLU A 101 1.61 5.13 3.62
N VAL A 102 2.63 4.49 3.08
CA VAL A 102 3.58 3.67 3.83
C VAL A 102 5.01 4.01 3.43
N ASP A 103 5.92 3.98 4.40
CA ASP A 103 7.35 4.08 4.13
C ASP A 103 7.90 2.73 3.66
N LEU A 104 8.31 2.66 2.41
CA LEU A 104 9.00 1.50 1.87
C LEU A 104 10.51 1.72 1.91
N ILE A 105 11.19 1.11 2.86
CA ILE A 105 12.64 1.24 3.06
C ILE A 105 13.38 0.18 2.25
N TYR A 106 14.40 0.59 1.50
CA TYR A 106 15.17 -0.32 0.65
C TYR A 106 15.84 -1.42 1.47
N GLY A 107 15.68 -2.65 1.02
CA GLY A 107 16.21 -3.84 1.67
C GLY A 107 15.54 -4.26 2.99
N LYS A 108 14.61 -3.44 3.54
CA LYS A 108 13.91 -3.72 4.80
C LYS A 108 12.40 -3.92 4.62
N GLY A 109 11.80 -3.33 3.58
CA GLY A 109 10.36 -3.39 3.35
C GLY A 109 9.60 -2.24 4.00
N ILE A 110 8.34 -2.46 4.36
CA ILE A 110 7.47 -1.45 4.99
C ILE A 110 7.95 -1.18 6.41
N SER A 111 8.08 0.11 6.78
CA SER A 111 8.46 0.53 8.13
C SER A 111 7.25 0.45 9.05
N HIS A 112 7.24 -0.57 9.91
CA HIS A 112 6.18 -0.76 10.90
C HIS A 112 6.13 0.38 11.91
N GLU A 113 7.27 0.81 12.41
CA GLU A 113 7.38 1.90 13.39
C GLU A 113 6.91 3.24 12.80
N GLY A 114 7.18 3.45 11.50
CA GLY A 114 6.68 4.62 10.76
C GLY A 114 5.16 4.65 10.69
N GLU A 115 4.53 3.53 10.40
CA GLU A 115 3.07 3.42 10.35
C GLU A 115 2.43 3.61 11.74
N VAL A 116 3.00 3.00 12.77
CA VAL A 116 2.52 3.15 14.16
C VAL A 116 2.56 4.62 14.57
N LEU A 117 3.68 5.30 14.31
CA LEU A 117 3.84 6.71 14.64
C LEU A 117 2.85 7.60 13.89
N ASP A 118 2.67 7.38 12.59
CA ASP A 118 1.74 8.17 11.78
C ASP A 118 0.29 7.94 12.20
N LEU A 119 -0.11 6.69 12.46
CA LEU A 119 -1.45 6.37 12.96
C LEU A 119 -1.69 6.95 14.35
N ALA A 120 -0.73 6.82 15.29
CA ALA A 120 -0.83 7.36 16.62
C ALA A 120 -0.91 8.90 16.60
N THR A 121 -0.17 9.55 15.70
CA THR A 121 -0.24 11.00 15.52
C THR A 121 -1.57 11.45 14.91
N ASN A 122 -2.11 10.70 13.92
CA ASN A 122 -3.40 11.01 13.30
C ASN A 122 -4.59 10.82 14.25
N LEU A 123 -4.43 10.01 15.28
CA LEU A 123 -5.44 9.76 16.32
C LEU A 123 -5.20 10.58 17.60
N ASP A 124 -4.28 11.54 17.57
CA ASP A 124 -3.88 12.39 18.70
C ASP A 124 -3.42 11.60 19.94
N ILE A 125 -2.98 10.34 19.77
CA ILE A 125 -2.39 9.51 20.82
C ILE A 125 -0.95 9.97 21.07
N VAL A 126 -0.22 10.25 19.99
CA VAL A 126 1.09 10.91 20.02
C VAL A 126 0.89 12.34 19.57
N GLU A 127 1.19 13.27 20.46
CA GLU A 127 1.12 14.70 20.18
C GLU A 127 2.30 15.14 19.33
N LYS A 128 2.03 15.95 18.30
CA LYS A 128 3.07 16.56 17.46
C LYS A 128 3.04 18.07 17.56
N SER A 129 4.12 18.64 18.07
CA SER A 129 4.31 20.09 18.12
C SER A 129 5.55 20.49 17.33
N GLY A 130 5.33 21.03 16.12
CA GLY A 130 6.42 21.30 15.18
C GLY A 130 7.18 20.03 14.81
N ALA A 131 8.49 19.97 15.15
CA ALA A 131 9.33 18.78 14.94
C ALA A 131 9.35 17.81 16.14
N TRP A 132 8.71 18.14 17.24
CA TRP A 132 8.71 17.35 18.48
C TRP A 132 7.50 16.44 18.55
N PHE A 133 7.73 15.23 19.08
CA PHE A 133 6.71 14.25 19.38
C PHE A 133 6.70 13.97 20.89
N SER A 134 5.49 13.82 21.46
CA SER A 134 5.29 13.48 22.87
C SER A 134 4.18 12.45 23.04
N TYR A 135 4.28 11.63 24.08
CA TYR A 135 3.30 10.62 24.45
C TYR A 135 3.08 10.67 25.96
N ASN A 136 1.83 10.81 26.40
CA ASN A 136 1.46 10.95 27.82
C ASN A 136 2.22 12.07 28.57
N GLY A 137 2.59 13.16 27.87
CA GLY A 137 3.37 14.27 28.42
C GLY A 137 4.89 14.09 28.37
N ASP A 138 5.39 12.89 28.06
CA ASP A 138 6.81 12.61 27.91
C ASP A 138 7.27 12.86 26.47
N ARG A 139 8.44 13.50 26.32
CA ARG A 139 9.03 13.76 25.00
C ARG A 139 9.65 12.48 24.43
N LEU A 140 9.17 12.06 23.26
CA LEU A 140 9.73 10.92 22.52
C LEU A 140 10.98 11.30 21.72
N GLY A 141 11.01 12.51 21.15
CA GLY A 141 12.17 12.98 20.39
C GLY A 141 11.82 14.07 19.38
N GLN A 142 12.87 14.58 18.74
CA GLN A 142 12.77 15.57 17.67
C GLN A 142 12.98 14.90 16.31
N GLY A 143 12.04 15.08 15.42
CA GLY A 143 12.06 14.52 14.07
C GLY A 143 11.53 13.08 13.99
N ARG A 144 10.84 12.77 12.88
CA ARG A 144 10.16 11.51 12.67
C ARG A 144 11.11 10.29 12.72
N GLU A 145 12.30 10.40 12.13
CA GLU A 145 13.27 9.30 12.08
C GLU A 145 13.83 8.94 13.46
N ASN A 146 14.10 9.94 14.32
CA ASN A 146 14.56 9.68 15.70
C ASN A 146 13.48 8.96 16.52
N VAL A 147 12.22 9.34 16.36
CA VAL A 147 11.11 8.70 17.07
C VAL A 147 10.87 7.28 16.55
N LYS A 148 11.01 7.03 15.26
CA LYS A 148 10.96 5.67 14.70
C LYS A 148 12.04 4.77 15.29
N GLU A 149 13.26 5.28 15.43
CA GLU A 149 14.34 4.52 16.04
C GLU A 149 14.08 4.27 17.55
N LEU A 150 13.52 5.25 18.26
CA LEU A 150 13.08 5.06 19.65
C LEU A 150 12.01 3.97 19.76
N LEU A 151 10.97 4.01 18.91
CA LEU A 151 9.92 2.99 18.90
C LEU A 151 10.47 1.59 18.62
N LYS A 152 11.43 1.49 17.70
CA LYS A 152 12.10 0.23 17.39
C LYS A 152 12.88 -0.34 18.57
N GLN A 153 13.50 0.52 19.37
CA GLN A 153 14.25 0.13 20.58
C GLN A 153 13.32 -0.17 21.76
N ASN A 154 12.06 0.31 21.73
CA ASN A 154 11.07 0.17 22.80
C ASN A 154 9.79 -0.52 22.29
N PRO A 155 9.78 -1.87 22.17
CA PRO A 155 8.62 -2.61 21.69
C PRO A 155 7.37 -2.45 22.55
N GLU A 156 7.52 -2.22 23.86
CA GLU A 156 6.39 -1.98 24.77
C GLU A 156 5.67 -0.68 24.42
N LEU A 157 6.41 0.41 24.23
CA LEU A 157 5.86 1.69 23.79
C LEU A 157 5.16 1.58 22.42
N THR A 158 5.76 0.83 21.51
CA THR A 158 5.16 0.56 20.20
C THR A 158 3.85 -0.20 20.33
N SER A 159 3.80 -1.21 21.21
CA SER A 159 2.60 -1.98 21.50
C SER A 159 1.51 -1.13 22.14
N ASP A 160 1.84 -0.26 23.07
CA ASP A 160 0.90 0.67 23.69
C ASP A 160 0.28 1.61 22.65
N CYS A 161 1.09 2.24 21.82
CA CYS A 161 0.60 3.05 20.70
C CYS A 161 -0.35 2.25 19.79
N LEU A 162 -0.03 0.99 19.47
CA LEU A 162 -0.86 0.12 18.64
C LEU A 162 -2.20 -0.24 19.30
N LEU A 163 -2.22 -0.51 20.60
CA LEU A 163 -3.47 -0.85 21.32
C LEU A 163 -4.50 0.27 21.21
N TYR A 164 -4.06 1.52 21.26
CA TYR A 164 -4.94 2.68 21.12
C TYR A 164 -5.28 3.02 19.66
N THR A 165 -4.49 2.56 18.69
CA THR A 165 -4.76 2.76 17.25
C THR A 165 -5.67 1.68 16.66
N SER A 166 -5.78 0.52 17.31
CA SER A 166 -6.68 -0.56 16.87
C SER A 166 -8.13 -0.22 17.18
N PRO A 167 -9.08 -0.34 16.22
CA PRO A 167 -10.49 -0.20 16.52
C PRO A 167 -10.89 -1.24 17.57
N SER A 168 -11.59 -0.77 18.61
CA SER A 168 -12.12 -1.64 19.66
C SER A 168 -12.95 -2.79 19.05
N PRO A 169 -12.92 -4.01 19.62
CA PRO A 169 -13.83 -5.08 19.22
C PRO A 169 -15.32 -4.71 19.31
N ARG A 170 -15.66 -3.61 20.01
CA ARG A 170 -17.02 -3.07 20.14
C ARG A 170 -17.44 -2.18 18.96
N ASP A 171 -16.49 -1.77 18.11
CA ASP A 171 -16.73 -0.88 16.95
C ASP A 171 -16.89 -1.67 15.64
N ARG A 172 -17.08 -2.98 15.71
CA ARG A 172 -17.35 -3.88 14.58
C ARG A 172 -18.82 -4.27 14.47
#